data_4f90e3a1adead17e0fe83fa783edbf62
#
_entry.id   4f90e3a1adead17e0fe83fa783edbf62
#
_cell.length_a   1.000
_cell.length_b   1.000
_cell.length_c   1.000
_cell.angle_alpha   90.00
_cell.angle_beta   90.00
_cell.angle_gamma   90.00
#
_symmetry.space_group_name_H-M   'P 1'
#
loop_
_entity.id
_entity.type
_entity.pdbx_description
1 polymer ?
#
loop_
_entity_poly.entity_id
_entity_poly.type
_entity_poly.pdbx_seq_one_letter_code
_entity_poly.pdbx_strand_id
1 'polypeptide(L)'
;MDLNVAFVIQYAIENLKVKHIIVCGHYGCGGIKAAMEKKGKKNSPWLQIIKDIYRIHKKELERIKSEEKRYDRLVELNVIEQTENVMKMDCVQALKGTEKYPLKK
;
A
#
# COMPACT_ATOMS: atom_id res chain seq x y z
N MET A 1 -0.92 -1.26 9.30
CA MET A 1 0.44 -1.80 8.99
C MET A 1 0.83 -2.77 10.09
N ASP A 2 1.33 -3.92 9.68
CA ASP A 2 1.74 -4.95 10.63
C ASP A 2 3.02 -4.52 11.35
N LEU A 3 3.17 -4.96 12.60
CA LEU A 3 4.31 -4.59 13.46
C LEU A 3 5.66 -5.03 12.88
N ASN A 4 5.71 -6.18 12.21
CA ASN A 4 6.94 -6.66 11.59
C ASN A 4 7.40 -5.74 10.45
N VAL A 5 6.46 -5.34 9.60
CA VAL A 5 6.75 -4.42 8.49
C VAL A 5 7.17 -3.05 9.06
N ALA A 6 6.45 -2.56 10.06
CA ALA A 6 6.78 -1.29 10.70
C ALA A 6 8.19 -1.30 11.30
N PHE A 7 8.57 -2.39 11.99
CA PHE A 7 9.90 -2.53 12.56
C PHE A 7 10.99 -2.57 11.48
N VAL A 8 10.75 -3.31 10.40
CA VAL A 8 11.71 -3.40 9.29
C VAL A 8 11.96 -2.01 8.69
N ILE A 9 10.91 -1.24 8.46
CA ILE A 9 11.04 0.12 7.91
C ILE A 9 11.78 1.02 8.91
N GLN A 10 11.40 0.97 10.18
CA GLN A 10 12.06 1.75 11.23
C GLN A 10 13.55 1.43 11.32
N TYR A 11 13.90 0.15 11.32
CA TYR A 11 15.29 -0.30 11.37
C TYR A 11 16.07 0.19 10.14
N ALA A 12 15.46 0.07 8.96
CA ALA A 12 16.10 0.52 7.73
C ALA A 12 16.41 2.02 7.77
N ILE A 13 15.49 2.82 8.32
CA ILE A 13 15.66 4.27 8.40
C ILE A 13 16.65 4.65 9.50
N GLU A 14 16.44 4.14 10.72
CA GLU A 14 17.19 4.59 11.89
C GLU A 14 18.57 3.98 12.01
N ASN A 15 18.71 2.71 11.66
CA ASN A 15 19.96 1.97 11.84
C ASN A 15 20.77 1.85 10.55
N LEU A 16 20.12 1.46 9.45
CA LEU A 16 20.81 1.27 8.17
C LEU A 16 20.96 2.58 7.38
N LYS A 17 20.21 3.61 7.76
CA LYS A 17 20.29 4.93 7.11
C LYS A 17 20.05 4.86 5.60
N VAL A 18 19.06 4.06 5.18
CA VAL A 18 18.72 3.96 3.75
C VAL A 18 18.29 5.32 3.21
N LYS A 19 18.63 5.58 1.96
CA LYS A 19 18.34 6.87 1.31
C LYS A 19 16.99 6.88 0.61
N HIS A 20 16.45 5.71 0.28
CA HIS A 20 15.23 5.59 -0.47
C HIS A 20 14.37 4.46 0.07
N ILE A 21 13.06 4.70 0.10
CA ILE A 21 12.06 3.65 0.34
C ILE A 21 11.13 3.68 -0.87
N ILE A 22 10.99 2.54 -1.52
CA ILE A 22 10.17 2.40 -2.71
C ILE A 22 9.00 1.47 -2.38
N VAL A 23 7.79 1.96 -2.56
CA VAL A 23 6.58 1.14 -2.43
C VAL A 23 6.17 0.72 -3.83
N CYS A 24 6.14 -0.59 -4.07
CA CYS A 24 5.86 -1.15 -5.38
C CYS A 24 4.61 -2.02 -5.37
N GLY A 25 3.88 -1.98 -6.47
CA GLY A 25 2.85 -2.94 -6.80
C GLY A 25 3.09 -3.47 -8.21
N HIS A 26 2.32 -4.46 -8.61
CA HIS A 26 2.38 -4.98 -9.98
C HIS A 26 0.98 -5.30 -10.48
N TYR A 27 0.78 -5.13 -11.77
CA TYR A 27 -0.47 -5.54 -12.41
C TYR A 27 -0.56 -7.06 -12.48
N GLY A 28 -1.77 -7.57 -12.60
CA GLY A 28 -1.97 -9.02 -12.62
C GLY A 28 -1.70 -9.67 -11.26
N CYS A 29 -1.84 -8.93 -10.18
CA CYS A 29 -1.59 -9.44 -8.83
C CYS A 29 -2.64 -10.48 -8.43
N GLY A 30 -2.21 -11.71 -8.18
CA GLY A 30 -3.09 -12.79 -7.73
C GLY A 30 -3.75 -12.51 -6.38
N GLY A 31 -3.05 -11.80 -5.49
CA GLY A 31 -3.59 -11.41 -4.20
C GLY A 31 -4.72 -10.39 -4.32
N ILE A 32 -4.58 -9.41 -5.20
CA ILE A 32 -5.65 -8.42 -5.48
C ILE A 32 -6.87 -9.14 -6.05
N LYS A 33 -6.66 -10.04 -7.01
CA LYS A 33 -7.74 -10.82 -7.58
C LYS A 33 -8.43 -11.68 -6.53
N ALA A 34 -7.67 -12.36 -5.68
CA ALA A 34 -8.22 -13.18 -4.60
C ALA A 34 -9.06 -12.36 -3.61
N ALA A 35 -8.65 -11.14 -3.31
CA ALA A 35 -9.40 -10.25 -2.42
C ALA A 35 -10.75 -9.87 -3.02
N MET A 36 -10.83 -9.77 -4.35
CA MET A 36 -12.06 -9.37 -5.05
C MET A 36 -12.97 -10.54 -5.38
N GLU A 37 -12.45 -11.76 -5.41
CA GLU A 37 -13.27 -12.96 -5.64
C GLU A 37 -13.98 -13.37 -4.37
N LYS A 38 -15.31 -13.57 -4.46
CA LYS A 38 -16.15 -13.96 -3.32
C LYS A 38 -15.95 -15.42 -2.89
N LYS A 39 -15.09 -16.16 -3.58
CA LYS A 39 -14.90 -17.60 -3.36
C LYS A 39 -13.94 -17.94 -2.23
N GLY A 40 -13.26 -16.96 -1.66
CA GLY A 40 -12.31 -17.21 -0.57
C GLY A 40 -12.96 -17.05 0.79
N LYS A 41 -13.01 -18.14 1.55
CA LYS A 41 -13.46 -18.11 2.95
C LYS A 41 -12.35 -17.64 3.90
N LYS A 42 -11.20 -17.28 3.39
CA LYS A 42 -10.06 -16.90 4.24
C LYS A 42 -10.05 -15.41 4.48
N ASN A 43 -10.30 -15.02 5.72
CA ASN A 43 -10.17 -13.67 6.19
C ASN A 43 -8.70 -13.42 6.57
N SER A 44 -7.86 -13.24 5.57
CA SER A 44 -6.50 -12.77 5.81
C SER A 44 -6.55 -11.27 6.12
N PRO A 45 -5.79 -10.78 7.12
CA PRO A 45 -5.72 -9.33 7.38
C PRO A 45 -5.31 -8.53 6.15
N TRP A 46 -4.41 -9.07 5.33
CA TRP A 46 -3.98 -8.42 4.10
C TRP A 46 -5.13 -8.29 3.08
N LEU A 47 -5.91 -9.36 2.90
CA LEU A 47 -7.08 -9.33 2.01
C LEU A 47 -8.11 -8.31 2.49
N GLN A 48 -8.28 -8.19 3.80
CA GLN A 48 -9.21 -7.20 4.37
C GLN A 48 -8.77 -5.77 4.07
N ILE A 49 -7.46 -5.50 4.13
CA ILE A 49 -6.90 -4.18 3.76
C ILE A 49 -7.28 -3.83 2.32
N ILE A 50 -7.12 -4.78 1.39
CA ILE A 50 -7.46 -4.56 -0.02
C ILE A 50 -8.96 -4.33 -0.20
N LYS A 51 -9.79 -5.11 0.49
CA LYS A 51 -11.25 -4.93 0.47
C LYS A 51 -11.66 -3.55 0.98
N ASP A 52 -11.00 -3.06 2.01
CA ASP A 52 -11.27 -1.73 2.56
C ASP A 52 -10.90 -0.64 1.57
N ILE A 53 -9.79 -0.78 0.86
CA ILE A 53 -9.39 0.17 -0.18
C ILE A 53 -10.41 0.16 -1.32
N TYR A 54 -10.88 -1.01 -1.74
CA TYR A 54 -11.95 -1.13 -2.74
C TYR A 54 -13.21 -0.39 -2.29
N ARG A 55 -13.63 -0.61 -1.04
CA ARG A 55 -14.83 0.00 -0.48
C ARG A 55 -14.73 1.54 -0.48
N ILE A 56 -13.58 2.08 -0.10
CA ILE A 56 -13.35 3.53 -0.05
C ILE A 56 -13.43 4.13 -1.46
N HIS A 57 -12.91 3.43 -2.46
CA HIS A 57 -12.86 3.89 -3.85
C HIS A 57 -13.91 3.25 -4.75
N LYS A 58 -14.97 2.71 -4.15
CA LYS A 58 -16.01 1.96 -4.87
C LYS A 58 -16.60 2.71 -6.05
N LYS A 59 -16.91 3.99 -5.87
CA LYS A 59 -17.52 4.81 -6.94
C LYS A 59 -16.61 4.91 -8.15
N GLU A 60 -15.32 5.15 -7.93
CA GLU A 60 -14.33 5.23 -9.01
C GLU A 60 -14.18 3.88 -9.70
N LEU A 61 -14.01 2.82 -8.91
CA LEU A 61 -13.75 1.47 -9.44
C LEU A 61 -14.93 0.91 -10.22
N GLU A 62 -16.15 1.12 -9.75
CA GLU A 62 -17.35 0.62 -10.42
C GLU A 62 -17.64 1.31 -11.76
N ARG A 63 -17.05 2.49 -12.01
CA ARG A 63 -17.14 3.16 -13.31
C ARG A 63 -16.28 2.48 -14.37
N ILE A 64 -15.31 1.68 -13.96
CA ILE A 64 -14.44 0.95 -14.87
C ILE A 64 -15.14 -0.33 -15.28
N LYS A 65 -15.52 -0.43 -16.57
CA LYS A 65 -16.31 -1.56 -17.08
C LYS A 65 -15.50 -2.85 -17.20
N SER A 66 -14.23 -2.75 -17.57
CA SER A 66 -13.35 -3.92 -17.67
C SER A 66 -12.91 -4.37 -16.29
N GLU A 67 -13.16 -5.63 -15.96
CA GLU A 67 -12.72 -6.21 -14.69
C GLU A 67 -11.20 -6.15 -14.54
N GLU A 68 -10.47 -6.47 -15.61
CA GLU A 68 -9.01 -6.40 -15.62
C GLU A 68 -8.50 -4.99 -15.32
N LYS A 69 -9.05 -3.98 -15.98
CA LYS A 69 -8.68 -2.59 -15.75
C LYS A 69 -9.07 -2.12 -14.34
N ARG A 70 -10.16 -2.63 -13.81
CA ARG A 70 -10.59 -2.33 -12.44
C ARG A 70 -9.58 -2.85 -11.43
N TYR A 71 -9.09 -4.08 -11.63
CA TYR A 71 -8.06 -4.67 -10.77
C TYR A 71 -6.74 -3.90 -10.90
N ASP A 72 -6.37 -3.48 -12.10
CA ASP A 72 -5.17 -2.67 -12.33
C ASP A 72 -5.25 -1.34 -11.56
N ARG A 73 -6.40 -0.69 -11.60
CA ARG A 73 -6.60 0.54 -10.85
C ARG A 73 -6.55 0.30 -9.34
N LEU A 74 -7.08 -0.82 -8.88
CA LEU A 74 -7.03 -1.19 -7.47
C LEU A 74 -5.58 -1.41 -7.02
N VAL A 75 -4.73 -2.01 -7.85
CA VAL A 75 -3.29 -2.12 -7.58
C VAL A 75 -2.68 -0.75 -7.37
N GLU A 76 -2.97 0.19 -8.26
CA GLU A 76 -2.47 1.56 -8.17
C GLU A 76 -2.94 2.26 -6.89
N LEU A 77 -4.21 2.13 -6.55
CA LEU A 77 -4.78 2.72 -5.34
C LEU A 77 -4.15 2.12 -4.08
N ASN A 78 -3.87 0.83 -4.10
CA ASN A 78 -3.18 0.18 -2.98
C ASN A 78 -1.77 0.74 -2.78
N VAL A 79 -1.02 0.93 -3.86
CA VAL A 79 0.34 1.51 -3.79
C VAL A 79 0.28 2.93 -3.20
N ILE A 80 -0.67 3.74 -3.65
CA ILE A 80 -0.86 5.10 -3.14
C ILE A 80 -1.16 5.07 -1.64
N GLU A 81 -2.11 4.22 -1.23
CA GLU A 81 -2.51 4.10 0.17
C GLU A 81 -1.35 3.64 1.05
N GLN A 82 -0.60 2.63 0.61
CA GLN A 82 0.53 2.13 1.38
C GLN A 82 1.68 3.15 1.44
N THR A 83 1.88 3.92 0.39
CA THR A 83 2.86 5.01 0.40
C THR A 83 2.49 6.05 1.45
N GLU A 84 1.22 6.43 1.52
CA GLU A 84 0.74 7.37 2.52
C GLU A 84 0.90 6.81 3.94
N ASN A 85 0.64 5.51 4.12
CA ASN A 85 0.83 4.86 5.41
C ASN A 85 2.30 4.90 5.86
N VAL A 86 3.24 4.65 4.96
CA VAL A 86 4.67 4.76 5.25
C VAL A 86 5.03 6.19 5.63
N MET A 87 4.51 7.17 4.91
CA MET A 87 4.80 8.58 5.19
C MET A 87 4.26 9.04 6.54
N LYS A 88 3.22 8.40 7.07
CA LYS A 88 2.67 8.72 8.39
C LYS A 88 3.45 8.10 9.55
N MET A 89 4.38 7.20 9.29
CA MET A 89 5.18 6.59 10.35
C MET A 89 6.02 7.64 11.09
N ASP A 90 6.13 7.49 12.40
CA ASP A 90 6.88 8.44 13.24
C ASP A 90 8.33 8.58 12.81
N CYS A 91 8.98 7.46 12.47
CA CYS A 91 10.38 7.47 12.02
C CYS A 91 10.56 8.21 10.69
N VAL A 92 9.54 8.20 9.82
CA VAL A 92 9.56 8.95 8.56
C VAL A 92 9.26 10.43 8.83
N GLN A 93 8.30 10.72 9.68
CA GLN A 93 7.96 12.10 10.05
C GLN A 93 9.13 12.81 10.73
N ALA A 94 9.93 12.09 11.50
CA ALA A 94 11.13 12.65 12.14
C ALA A 94 12.18 13.13 11.13
N LEU A 95 12.17 12.60 9.90
CA LEU A 95 13.06 13.03 8.83
C LEU A 95 12.49 14.19 8.00
N LYS A 96 11.22 14.51 8.20
CA LYS A 96 10.54 15.53 7.42
C LYS A 96 11.18 16.89 7.69
N GLY A 97 11.52 17.60 6.62
CA GLY A 97 12.14 18.90 6.74
C GLY A 97 13.67 18.86 6.84
N THR A 98 14.29 17.68 6.86
CA THR A 98 15.74 17.58 6.77
C THR A 98 16.18 17.61 5.31
N GLU A 99 17.25 18.35 5.01
CA GLU A 99 17.79 18.41 3.65
C GLU A 99 18.36 17.08 3.18
N LYS A 100 18.88 16.29 4.12
CA LYS A 100 19.48 14.99 3.84
C LYS A 100 18.47 13.98 3.32
N TYR A 101 17.19 14.07 3.75
CA TYR A 101 16.14 13.12 3.38
C TYR A 101 14.86 13.86 2.97
N PRO A 102 14.88 14.53 1.81
CA PRO A 102 13.67 15.22 1.35
C PRO A 102 12.59 14.19 1.02
N LEU A 103 11.37 14.41 1.53
CA LEU A 103 10.24 13.53 1.26
C LEU A 103 9.61 13.90 -0.08
N LYS A 104 9.54 12.93 -0.98
CA LYS A 104 8.87 13.04 -2.28
C LYS A 104 7.83 11.95 -2.39
N LYS A 105 6.65 12.34 -2.82
CA LYS A 105 5.60 11.39 -3.16
C LYS A 105 5.85 10.80 -4.54
#